data_b1d3766a4cf600c4642c280b11db8a76
#
_entry.id   b1d3766a4cf600c4642c280b11db8a76
#
_cell.length_a   1.000
_cell.length_b   1.000
_cell.length_c   1.000
_cell.angle_alpha   90.00
_cell.angle_beta   90.00
_cell.angle_gamma   90.00
#
_symmetry.space_group_name_H-M   'P 1'
#
loop_
_entity.id
_entity.type
_entity.pdbx_description
1 polymer ?
#
loop_
_entity_poly.entity_id
_entity_poly.type
_entity_poly.pdbx_seq_one_letter_code
_entity_poly.pdbx_strand_id
1 'polypeptide(L)'
;SLFEHLSLITGGPGTGKTTIIKALVKGFQLGGLGRIILCAPTGRAAKRLTEATEFEATTIHRLLVPVQGSDSYDFTKNEDDPLDIDVIIIDEASMLNVRLFYSLMAAIPKEAHVIIVGDVDQLPPIGAGFVLKDLLDSDCVPYTRLNQIYRQSSGNPIVESAYAINRGEIPNLE
;
A
#
# COMPACT_ATOMS: atom_id res chain seq x y z
N SER A 1 7.38 -8.10 18.85
CA SER A 1 8.20 -8.44 17.67
C SER A 1 7.83 -7.50 16.53
N LEU A 2 8.72 -7.31 15.55
CA LEU A 2 8.45 -6.49 14.36
C LEU A 2 7.18 -6.91 13.61
N PHE A 3 6.78 -8.17 13.73
CA PHE A 3 5.64 -8.74 13.03
C PHE A 3 4.28 -8.41 13.66
N GLU A 4 4.22 -7.98 14.91
CA GLU A 4 2.97 -7.59 15.55
C GLU A 4 2.45 -6.21 15.09
N HIS A 5 3.34 -5.43 14.46
CA HIS A 5 3.03 -4.08 13.97
C HIS A 5 2.91 -4.01 12.44
N LEU A 6 3.17 -5.10 11.71
CA LEU A 6 3.08 -5.16 10.26
C LEU A 6 1.88 -6.01 9.84
N SER A 7 1.04 -5.48 8.96
CA SER A 7 -0.10 -6.21 8.40
C SER A 7 -0.33 -5.87 6.92
N LEU A 8 -0.91 -6.81 6.19
CA LEU A 8 -1.20 -6.67 4.77
C LEU A 8 -2.70 -6.69 4.51
N ILE A 9 -3.15 -5.86 3.57
CA ILE A 9 -4.51 -5.89 3.04
C ILE A 9 -4.41 -6.01 1.51
N THR A 10 -4.91 -7.11 0.97
CA THR A 10 -4.90 -7.33 -0.48
C THR A 10 -6.30 -7.52 -1.01
N GLY A 11 -6.52 -7.13 -2.27
CA GLY A 11 -7.79 -7.32 -2.96
C GLY A 11 -7.81 -6.62 -4.31
N GLY A 12 -8.61 -7.13 -5.21
CA GLY A 12 -8.77 -6.60 -6.56
C GLY A 12 -9.42 -5.22 -6.62
N PRO A 13 -9.62 -4.69 -7.81
CA PRO A 13 -10.28 -3.40 -8.00
C PRO A 13 -11.74 -3.46 -7.50
N GLY A 14 -12.18 -2.43 -6.78
CA GLY A 14 -13.56 -2.33 -6.31
C GLY A 14 -13.89 -3.12 -5.04
N THR A 15 -12.91 -3.75 -4.38
CA THR A 15 -13.12 -4.49 -3.12
C THR A 15 -13.20 -3.62 -1.87
N GLY A 16 -13.11 -2.29 -2.00
CA GLY A 16 -13.27 -1.37 -0.88
C GLY A 16 -11.99 -1.07 -0.10
N LYS A 17 -10.79 -1.33 -0.66
CA LYS A 17 -9.50 -1.04 -0.01
C LYS A 17 -9.44 0.37 0.57
N THR A 18 -9.78 1.39 -0.21
CA THR A 18 -9.76 2.80 0.23
C THR A 18 -10.76 3.11 1.34
N THR A 19 -11.92 2.45 1.33
CA THR A 19 -12.92 2.57 2.41
C THR A 19 -12.37 2.01 3.72
N ILE A 20 -11.66 0.89 3.64
CA ILE A 20 -10.99 0.28 4.80
C ILE A 20 -9.88 1.19 5.31
N ILE A 21 -9.05 1.77 4.44
CA ILE A 21 -8.02 2.75 4.84
C ILE A 21 -8.66 3.90 5.62
N LYS A 22 -9.73 4.50 5.11
CA LYS A 22 -10.46 5.58 5.80
C LYS A 22 -10.97 5.16 7.18
N ALA A 23 -11.49 3.94 7.29
CA ALA A 23 -11.96 3.39 8.57
C ALA A 23 -10.81 3.14 9.55
N LEU A 24 -9.68 2.62 9.07
CA LEU A 24 -8.47 2.39 9.87
C LEU A 24 -7.91 3.70 10.43
N VAL A 25 -7.77 4.74 9.60
CA VAL A 25 -7.29 6.05 10.06
C VAL A 25 -8.17 6.57 11.19
N LYS A 26 -9.50 6.54 11.03
CA LYS A 26 -10.44 6.94 12.09
C LYS A 26 -10.31 6.08 13.34
N GLY A 27 -10.14 4.77 13.18
CA GLY A 27 -9.95 3.84 14.30
C GLY A 27 -8.69 4.13 15.09
N PHE A 28 -7.57 4.38 14.43
CA PHE A 28 -6.31 4.74 15.08
C PHE A 28 -6.40 6.08 15.81
N GLN A 29 -7.03 7.09 15.21
CA GLN A 29 -7.26 8.38 15.85
C GLN A 29 -8.09 8.24 17.13
N LEU A 30 -9.16 7.44 17.10
CA LEU A 30 -9.97 7.15 18.27
C LEU A 30 -9.20 6.36 19.35
N GLY A 31 -8.22 5.55 18.91
CA GLY A 31 -7.29 4.82 19.79
C GLY A 31 -6.17 5.68 20.38
N GLY A 32 -6.12 6.98 20.06
CA GLY A 32 -5.11 7.91 20.58
C GLY A 32 -3.81 7.96 19.80
N LEU A 33 -3.71 7.28 18.63
CA LEU A 33 -2.56 7.38 17.73
C LEU A 33 -2.78 8.57 16.80
N GLY A 34 -1.96 9.61 16.95
CA GLY A 34 -2.16 10.89 16.26
C GLY A 34 -1.29 11.10 15.02
N ARG A 35 -0.10 10.50 14.99
CA ARG A 35 0.87 10.71 13.90
C ARG A 35 0.71 9.62 12.83
N ILE A 36 -0.38 9.73 12.06
CA ILE A 36 -0.74 8.78 11.02
C ILE A 36 -0.33 9.35 9.68
N ILE A 37 0.44 8.61 8.89
CA ILE A 37 0.84 8.97 7.53
C ILE A 37 0.20 8.01 6.53
N LEU A 38 -0.40 8.60 5.48
CA LEU A 38 -0.82 7.90 4.27
C LEU A 38 0.20 8.16 3.16
N CYS A 39 0.65 7.11 2.51
CA CYS A 39 1.58 7.27 1.39
C CYS A 39 1.32 6.26 0.26
N ALA A 40 1.88 6.58 -0.91
CA ALA A 40 1.82 5.73 -2.09
C ALA A 40 3.11 5.87 -2.92
N PRO A 41 3.44 4.90 -3.80
CA PRO A 41 4.63 4.96 -4.64
C PRO A 41 4.64 6.11 -5.65
N THR A 42 3.46 6.57 -6.10
CA THR A 42 3.33 7.59 -7.15
C THR A 42 2.48 8.78 -6.71
N GLY A 43 2.74 9.96 -7.29
CA GLY A 43 1.95 11.17 -7.01
C GLY A 43 0.47 11.03 -7.38
N ARG A 44 0.18 10.30 -8.47
CA ARG A 44 -1.21 10.04 -8.89
C ARG A 44 -1.95 9.16 -7.88
N ALA A 45 -1.29 8.13 -7.34
CA ALA A 45 -1.87 7.28 -6.31
C ALA A 45 -2.07 8.05 -5.01
N ALA A 46 -1.07 8.81 -4.56
CA ALA A 46 -1.19 9.66 -3.36
C ALA A 46 -2.36 10.66 -3.46
N LYS A 47 -2.49 11.34 -4.61
CA LYS A 47 -3.61 12.27 -4.85
C LYS A 47 -4.98 11.55 -4.76
N ARG A 48 -5.13 10.41 -5.41
CA ARG A 48 -6.36 9.60 -5.34
C ARG A 48 -6.66 9.14 -3.92
N LEU A 49 -5.63 8.74 -3.18
CA LEU A 49 -5.77 8.34 -1.79
C LEU A 49 -6.28 9.50 -0.92
N THR A 50 -5.72 10.71 -1.10
CA THR A 50 -6.21 11.92 -0.42
C THR A 50 -7.67 12.21 -0.75
N GLU A 51 -8.04 12.22 -2.03
CA GLU A 51 -9.41 12.52 -2.47
C GLU A 51 -10.44 11.52 -1.91
N ALA A 52 -10.08 10.25 -1.86
CA ALA A 52 -10.99 9.19 -1.45
C ALA A 52 -11.09 9.00 0.07
N THR A 53 -10.02 9.28 0.80
CA THR A 53 -9.99 9.15 2.28
C THR A 53 -10.34 10.44 2.99
N GLU A 54 -10.15 11.59 2.34
CA GLU A 54 -10.21 12.94 2.94
C GLU A 54 -9.06 13.20 3.94
N PHE A 55 -8.02 12.36 3.92
CA PHE A 55 -6.78 12.53 4.68
C PHE A 55 -5.62 12.80 3.73
N GLU A 56 -4.72 13.72 4.10
CA GLU A 56 -3.58 14.03 3.27
C GLU A 56 -2.67 12.81 3.10
N ALA A 57 -2.33 12.51 1.85
CA ALA A 57 -1.40 11.46 1.49
C ALA A 57 -0.24 12.02 0.66
N THR A 58 0.94 11.44 0.81
CA THR A 58 2.15 11.87 0.13
C THR A 58 2.79 10.72 -0.64
N THR A 59 3.80 11.01 -1.48
CA THR A 59 4.59 9.93 -2.08
C THR A 59 5.66 9.44 -1.10
N ILE A 60 6.02 8.16 -1.21
CA ILE A 60 7.11 7.59 -0.41
C ILE A 60 8.41 8.38 -0.61
N HIS A 61 8.75 8.73 -1.84
CA HIS A 61 9.95 9.54 -2.13
C HIS A 61 9.92 10.89 -1.41
N ARG A 62 8.78 11.59 -1.42
CA ARG A 62 8.64 12.88 -0.73
C ARG A 62 8.74 12.72 0.79
N LEU A 63 8.19 11.64 1.31
CA LEU A 63 8.24 11.31 2.74
C LEU A 63 9.68 11.06 3.21
N LEU A 64 10.47 10.32 2.42
CA LEU A 64 11.84 9.95 2.75
C LEU A 64 12.86 11.08 2.49
N VAL A 65 12.50 12.10 1.73
CA VAL A 65 13.34 13.25 1.36
C VAL A 65 14.62 12.83 0.63
N PRO A 66 14.62 12.79 -0.71
CA PRO A 66 15.78 12.41 -1.50
C PRO A 66 16.97 13.33 -1.27
N VAL A 67 18.18 12.77 -1.18
CA VAL A 67 19.42 13.53 -1.11
C VAL A 67 19.77 14.06 -2.50
N GLN A 68 19.98 15.38 -2.62
CA GLN A 68 20.28 16.00 -3.91
C GLN A 68 21.66 15.58 -4.42
N GLY A 69 21.70 15.14 -5.67
CA GLY A 69 22.97 14.80 -6.35
C GLY A 69 23.50 13.40 -6.04
N SER A 70 22.78 12.59 -5.31
CA SER A 70 23.12 11.18 -5.02
C SER A 70 22.23 10.18 -5.79
N ASP A 71 22.36 8.91 -5.52
CA ASP A 71 21.53 7.86 -6.14
C ASP A 71 20.06 8.07 -5.82
N SER A 72 19.18 7.63 -6.70
CA SER A 72 17.72 7.81 -6.59
C SER A 72 17.08 7.14 -5.36
N TYR A 73 17.84 6.34 -4.64
CA TYR A 73 17.44 5.66 -3.40
C TYR A 73 18.19 6.11 -2.16
N ASP A 74 18.97 7.20 -2.25
CA ASP A 74 19.58 7.82 -1.08
C ASP A 74 18.61 8.85 -0.49
N PHE A 75 18.22 8.62 0.74
CA PHE A 75 17.22 9.43 1.45
C PHE A 75 17.77 9.98 2.76
N THR A 76 17.30 11.17 3.13
CA THR A 76 17.63 11.80 4.41
C THR A 76 16.99 11.03 5.57
N LYS A 77 15.75 10.57 5.39
CA LYS A 77 15.08 9.73 6.40
C LYS A 77 15.54 8.29 6.27
N ASN A 78 16.08 7.76 7.37
CA ASN A 78 16.70 6.43 7.47
C ASN A 78 16.73 5.96 8.94
N GLU A 79 17.55 4.95 9.27
CA GLU A 79 17.67 4.43 10.64
C GLU A 79 18.21 5.45 11.65
N ASP A 80 19.06 6.39 11.20
CA ASP A 80 19.69 7.42 12.05
C ASP A 80 18.78 8.65 12.23
N ASP A 81 17.90 8.92 11.26
CA ASP A 81 16.88 9.98 11.30
C ASP A 81 15.50 9.42 10.92
N PRO A 82 14.86 8.64 11.77
CA PRO A 82 13.60 7.99 11.45
C PRO A 82 12.44 9.01 11.32
N LEU A 83 11.37 8.52 10.73
CA LEU A 83 10.11 9.25 10.64
C LEU A 83 9.48 9.41 12.04
N ASP A 84 8.88 10.55 12.30
CA ASP A 84 8.11 10.78 13.54
C ASP A 84 6.64 10.39 13.33
N ILE A 85 6.35 9.09 13.45
CA ILE A 85 5.06 8.49 13.15
C ILE A 85 4.66 7.42 14.16
N ASP A 86 3.36 7.25 14.34
CA ASP A 86 2.77 6.13 15.10
C ASP A 86 2.22 5.05 14.15
N VAL A 87 1.71 5.48 12.99
CA VAL A 87 1.10 4.59 11.98
C VAL A 87 1.48 5.05 10.58
N ILE A 88 1.84 4.12 9.72
CA ILE A 88 1.96 4.35 8.27
C ILE A 88 1.07 3.39 7.50
N ILE A 89 0.31 3.92 6.55
CA ILE A 89 -0.51 3.13 5.62
C ILE A 89 0.01 3.39 4.21
N ILE A 90 0.44 2.32 3.55
CA ILE A 90 1.05 2.34 2.22
C ILE A 90 0.04 1.76 1.23
N ASP A 91 -0.51 2.59 0.35
CA ASP A 91 -1.43 2.12 -0.70
C ASP A 91 -0.70 1.88 -2.03
N GLU A 92 -1.31 1.11 -2.93
CA GLU A 92 -0.76 0.70 -4.23
C GLU A 92 0.60 -0.01 -4.11
N ALA A 93 0.75 -0.86 -3.09
CA ALA A 93 2.00 -1.53 -2.76
C ALA A 93 2.48 -2.53 -3.82
N SER A 94 1.64 -2.94 -4.77
CA SER A 94 2.04 -3.72 -5.96
C SER A 94 3.11 -3.01 -6.81
N MET A 95 3.19 -1.67 -6.71
CA MET A 95 4.18 -0.86 -7.42
C MET A 95 5.49 -0.67 -6.65
N LEU A 96 5.64 -1.23 -5.44
CA LEU A 96 6.85 -1.12 -4.64
C LEU A 96 7.93 -2.10 -5.11
N ASN A 97 9.09 -1.58 -5.51
CA ASN A 97 10.29 -2.40 -5.68
C ASN A 97 11.03 -2.59 -4.35
N VAL A 98 11.91 -3.57 -4.28
CA VAL A 98 12.62 -3.94 -3.05
C VAL A 98 13.50 -2.82 -2.50
N ARG A 99 14.12 -1.98 -3.35
CA ARG A 99 15.00 -0.89 -2.89
C ARG A 99 14.21 0.21 -2.18
N LEU A 100 13.09 0.64 -2.77
CA LEU A 100 12.23 1.66 -2.16
C LEU A 100 11.59 1.14 -0.87
N PHE A 101 11.18 -0.12 -0.87
CA PHE A 101 10.63 -0.77 0.32
C PHE A 101 11.67 -0.84 1.45
N TYR A 102 12.90 -1.25 1.14
CA TYR A 102 13.99 -1.29 2.12
C TYR A 102 14.25 0.10 2.72
N SER A 103 14.40 1.14 1.88
CA SER A 103 14.63 2.51 2.36
C SER A 103 13.46 3.01 3.23
N LEU A 104 12.22 2.67 2.87
CA LEU A 104 11.05 3.03 3.68
C LEU A 104 11.07 2.32 5.04
N MET A 105 11.30 1.02 5.05
CA MET A 105 11.32 0.24 6.31
C MET A 105 12.45 0.67 7.24
N ALA A 106 13.62 1.06 6.70
CA ALA A 106 14.73 1.60 7.47
C ALA A 106 14.39 2.93 8.17
N ALA A 107 13.50 3.73 7.58
CA ALA A 107 13.08 5.02 8.14
C ALA A 107 11.89 4.92 9.11
N ILE A 108 11.24 3.76 9.23
CA ILE A 108 10.07 3.57 10.10
C ILE A 108 10.53 3.18 11.51
N PRO A 109 10.07 3.87 12.58
CA PRO A 109 10.33 3.46 13.95
C PRO A 109 9.82 2.05 14.25
N LYS A 110 10.53 1.31 15.11
CA LYS A 110 10.19 -0.09 15.43
C LYS A 110 8.82 -0.25 16.08
N GLU A 111 8.36 0.77 16.78
CA GLU A 111 7.09 0.80 17.48
C GLU A 111 5.91 1.23 16.61
N ALA A 112 6.17 1.74 15.42
CA ALA A 112 5.13 2.20 14.51
C ALA A 112 4.36 1.04 13.87
N HIS A 113 3.06 1.22 13.67
CA HIS A 113 2.23 0.29 12.93
C HIS A 113 2.38 0.51 11.42
N VAL A 114 2.63 -0.56 10.69
CA VAL A 114 2.78 -0.55 9.23
C VAL A 114 1.64 -1.35 8.60
N ILE A 115 0.86 -0.71 7.75
CA ILE A 115 -0.22 -1.35 7.00
C ILE A 115 0.08 -1.20 5.51
N ILE A 116 0.27 -2.34 4.85
CA ILE A 116 0.56 -2.40 3.43
C ILE A 116 -0.71 -2.82 2.68
N VAL A 117 -1.16 -1.97 1.78
CA VAL A 117 -2.39 -2.18 1.01
C VAL A 117 -2.05 -2.26 -0.48
N GLY A 118 -2.58 -3.26 -1.16
CA GLY A 118 -2.33 -3.39 -2.59
C GLY A 118 -3.15 -4.48 -3.24
N ASP A 119 -2.89 -4.69 -4.51
CA ASP A 119 -3.53 -5.71 -5.33
C ASP A 119 -2.43 -6.59 -5.93
N VAL A 120 -2.33 -7.83 -5.46
CA VAL A 120 -1.30 -8.79 -5.88
C VAL A 120 -1.45 -9.20 -7.35
N ASP A 121 -2.63 -9.04 -7.91
CA ASP A 121 -2.93 -9.40 -9.31
C ASP A 121 -2.64 -8.25 -10.29
N GLN A 122 -2.22 -7.06 -9.80
CA GLN A 122 -1.77 -5.97 -10.65
C GLN A 122 -0.37 -6.20 -11.21
N LEU A 123 -0.01 -5.36 -12.21
CA LEU A 123 1.31 -5.39 -12.81
C LEU A 123 2.42 -5.21 -11.77
N PRO A 124 3.55 -5.91 -11.97
CA PRO A 124 4.70 -5.81 -11.08
C PRO A 124 5.32 -4.41 -11.09
N PRO A 125 6.14 -4.08 -10.07
CA PRO A 125 6.81 -2.80 -10.00
C PRO A 125 7.87 -2.65 -11.12
N ILE A 126 8.20 -1.41 -11.44
CA ILE A 126 9.37 -1.10 -12.24
C ILE A 126 10.60 -1.24 -11.33
N GLY A 127 11.47 -2.23 -11.61
CA GLY A 127 12.65 -2.53 -10.80
C GLY A 127 12.58 -3.94 -10.18
N ALA A 128 13.57 -4.26 -9.36
CA ALA A 128 13.71 -5.60 -8.79
C ALA A 128 12.75 -5.85 -7.62
N GLY A 129 12.26 -7.09 -7.53
CA GLY A 129 11.47 -7.63 -6.42
C GLY A 129 9.96 -7.44 -6.58
N PHE A 130 9.21 -8.34 -5.95
CA PHE A 130 7.75 -8.37 -5.91
C PHE A 130 7.29 -8.26 -4.46
N VAL A 131 7.62 -7.17 -3.79
CA VAL A 131 7.49 -7.01 -2.33
C VAL A 131 6.15 -7.49 -1.78
N LEU A 132 5.03 -7.02 -2.34
CA LEU A 132 3.70 -7.41 -1.86
C LEU A 132 3.46 -8.92 -2.01
N LYS A 133 3.84 -9.48 -3.16
CA LYS A 133 3.70 -10.92 -3.41
C LYS A 133 4.61 -11.74 -2.51
N ASP A 134 5.87 -11.36 -2.39
CA ASP A 134 6.86 -12.07 -1.58
C ASP A 134 6.46 -12.07 -0.10
N LEU A 135 5.92 -10.96 0.41
CA LEU A 135 5.40 -10.87 1.79
C LEU A 135 4.17 -11.78 1.99
N LEU A 136 3.27 -11.85 1.02
CA LEU A 136 2.10 -12.75 1.08
C LEU A 136 2.53 -14.22 1.02
N ASP A 137 3.44 -14.57 0.11
CA ASP A 137 3.90 -15.95 -0.08
C ASP A 137 4.76 -16.46 1.08
N SER A 138 5.34 -15.55 1.88
CA SER A 138 6.15 -15.91 3.05
C SER A 138 5.36 -16.47 4.22
N ASP A 139 4.06 -16.22 4.29
CA ASP A 139 3.18 -16.50 5.44
C ASP A 139 3.69 -15.95 6.80
N CYS A 140 4.71 -15.06 6.77
CA CYS A 140 5.30 -14.48 7.98
C CYS A 140 4.56 -13.24 8.48
N VAL A 141 3.72 -12.64 7.65
CA VAL A 141 3.00 -11.40 7.95
C VAL A 141 1.51 -11.66 7.93
N PRO A 142 0.75 -11.25 8.96
CA PRO A 142 -0.70 -11.39 8.95
C PRO A 142 -1.30 -10.59 7.80
N TYR A 143 -2.23 -11.19 7.07
CA TYR A 143 -2.89 -10.54 5.96
C TYR A 143 -4.41 -10.74 5.94
N THR A 144 -5.09 -9.80 5.33
CA THR A 144 -6.52 -9.88 5.03
C THR A 144 -6.74 -9.78 3.53
N ARG A 145 -7.40 -10.79 2.94
CA ARG A 145 -7.79 -10.77 1.52
C ARG A 145 -9.24 -10.32 1.38
N LEU A 146 -9.45 -9.24 0.61
CA LEU A 146 -10.77 -8.72 0.30
C LEU A 146 -11.29 -9.38 -0.98
N ASN A 147 -12.26 -10.26 -0.84
CA ASN A 147 -12.81 -11.05 -1.94
C ASN A 147 -14.16 -10.51 -2.45
N GLN A 148 -14.80 -9.61 -1.69
CA GLN A 148 -16.13 -9.11 -2.04
C GLN A 148 -16.04 -7.80 -2.83
N ILE A 149 -16.68 -7.75 -3.99
CA ILE A 149 -16.72 -6.57 -4.86
C ILE A 149 -17.93 -5.74 -4.47
N TYR A 150 -17.71 -4.52 -3.97
CA TYR A 150 -18.75 -3.59 -3.53
C TYR A 150 -19.08 -2.49 -4.53
N ARG A 151 -18.28 -2.34 -5.59
CA ARG A 151 -18.57 -1.33 -6.61
C ARG A 151 -19.84 -1.73 -7.34
N GLN A 152 -20.73 -0.75 -7.62
CA GLN A 152 -21.96 -0.87 -8.42
C GLN A 152 -21.74 -1.35 -9.88
N SER A 153 -20.75 -2.13 -10.09
CA SER A 153 -20.31 -2.74 -11.33
C SER A 153 -20.55 -4.26 -11.36
N SER A 154 -21.52 -4.76 -10.60
CA SER A 154 -22.18 -5.99 -11.00
C SER A 154 -22.85 -5.70 -12.35
N GLY A 155 -22.14 -6.05 -13.44
CA GLY A 155 -22.52 -5.73 -14.81
C GLY A 155 -21.56 -4.78 -15.54
N ASN A 156 -20.37 -4.44 -14.99
CA ASN A 156 -19.32 -3.79 -15.80
C ASN A 156 -18.48 -4.86 -16.48
N PRO A 157 -18.63 -5.05 -17.82
CA PRO A 157 -17.95 -6.11 -18.56
C PRO A 157 -16.42 -6.08 -18.41
N ILE A 158 -15.83 -4.89 -18.21
CA ILE A 158 -14.38 -4.72 -18.05
C ILE A 158 -13.91 -5.37 -16.75
N VAL A 159 -14.64 -5.18 -15.64
CA VAL A 159 -14.27 -5.75 -14.34
C VAL A 159 -14.47 -7.26 -14.33
N GLU A 160 -15.58 -7.74 -14.88
CA GLU A 160 -15.86 -9.16 -15.02
C GLU A 160 -14.82 -9.86 -15.91
N SER A 161 -14.46 -9.23 -17.04
CA SER A 161 -13.41 -9.73 -17.94
C SER A 161 -12.04 -9.79 -17.24
N ALA A 162 -11.66 -8.80 -16.46
CA ALA A 162 -10.41 -8.80 -15.71
C ALA A 162 -10.36 -9.95 -14.69
N TYR A 163 -11.45 -10.23 -13.97
CA TYR A 163 -11.52 -11.35 -13.05
C TYR A 163 -11.52 -12.71 -13.75
N ALA A 164 -12.17 -12.83 -14.91
CA ALA A 164 -12.14 -14.05 -15.72
C ALA A 164 -10.71 -14.35 -16.17
N ILE A 165 -9.99 -13.35 -16.71
CA ILE A 165 -8.60 -13.48 -17.10
C ILE A 165 -7.70 -13.91 -15.94
N ASN A 166 -7.87 -13.30 -14.76
CA ASN A 166 -7.10 -13.68 -13.56
C ASN A 166 -7.34 -15.13 -13.12
N ARG A 167 -8.53 -15.67 -13.35
CA ARG A 167 -8.84 -17.08 -13.11
C ARG A 167 -8.40 -18.03 -14.25
N GLY A 168 -7.79 -17.48 -15.32
CA GLY A 168 -7.43 -18.23 -16.51
C GLY A 168 -8.62 -18.59 -17.40
N GLU A 169 -9.74 -17.91 -17.24
CA GLU A 169 -10.98 -18.09 -18.02
C GLU A 169 -10.99 -17.11 -19.21
N ILE A 170 -11.66 -17.51 -20.31
CA ILE A 170 -11.88 -16.61 -21.45
C ILE A 170 -13.01 -15.64 -21.11
N PRO A 171 -12.78 -14.30 -21.14
CA PRO A 171 -13.82 -13.35 -20.83
C PRO A 171 -14.92 -13.35 -21.89
N ASN A 172 -16.16 -13.14 -21.47
CA ASN A 172 -17.25 -12.87 -22.39
C ASN A 172 -17.11 -11.43 -22.91
N LEU A 173 -16.97 -11.26 -24.22
CA LEU A 173 -16.77 -9.96 -24.88
C LEU A 173 -18.04 -9.46 -25.60
N GLU A 174 -19.20 -10.09 -25.34
CA GLU A 174 -20.48 -9.66 -25.88
C GLU A 174 -21.12 -8.52 -25.07
#